data_6516867c3ce8c51b9581be0734e3ec36
#
_entry.id   6516867c3ce8c51b9581be0734e3ec36
#
_cell.length_a   1.000
_cell.length_b   1.000
_cell.length_c   1.000
_cell.angle_alpha   90.00
_cell.angle_beta   90.00
_cell.angle_gamma   90.00
#
_symmetry.space_group_name_H-M   'P 1'
#
loop_
_entity.id
_entity.type
_entity.pdbx_description
1 polymer ?
#
loop_
_entity_poly.entity_id
_entity_poly.type
_entity_poly.pdbx_seq_one_letter_code
_entity_poly.pdbx_strand_id
1 'polypeptide(L)'
;MANVVVVGAQWGDEGKGKIVDWLSEQADIVVRFQGGHNAGHTLVINGQTYKLALLPSGVLRPSKLAVIGNGVVFDPQAFLDEVAKLQGQGVAISPDNLRIAENVTLILPLHRELDALRESSNSGTAIGTTQRGIGPAYEDKVGRRAIRLMDLADLDTLPHKIDRLLAHHNALRRGFNLKEIDGAGILKELTAFAPKLLPYAETVWRLLDLKRREGKRILFEGAQGALLDVDHGTYPYVTSSNTVAAQAATGTGMGPSAVGYVLGICKAYTTRVGQGPFPTELTNEIGEEIGRRGKEFGVNTGRKRRCGWFDAVLVRQTVRTCGIHGLALTKLDILDGFDSIEVCVGYMLDGKEIDHLPAGEGAQSRVVPVYETIEGWKEPTANTRSWADLPAQAIKYVRRVEELVGCPIALLSTSPEREDTILVQNPFEA
;
A
#
# COMPACT_ATOMS: atom_id res chain seq x y z
N MET A 1 -14.39 20.06 6.89
CA MET A 1 -14.01 18.71 7.34
C MET A 1 -12.97 18.19 6.37
N ALA A 2 -11.84 17.75 6.87
CA ALA A 2 -10.75 17.30 6.04
C ALA A 2 -10.99 15.86 5.56
N ASN A 3 -10.69 15.57 4.30
CA ASN A 3 -10.47 14.18 3.86
C ASN A 3 -9.12 13.72 4.40
N VAL A 4 -8.90 12.42 4.49
CA VAL A 4 -7.65 11.84 4.97
C VAL A 4 -7.10 10.86 3.94
N VAL A 5 -5.82 11.02 3.59
CA VAL A 5 -5.09 10.03 2.78
C VAL A 5 -4.11 9.29 3.66
N VAL A 6 -4.17 7.98 3.66
CA VAL A 6 -3.23 7.10 4.38
C VAL A 6 -2.24 6.49 3.40
N VAL A 7 -0.95 6.73 3.63
CA VAL A 7 0.16 6.16 2.85
C VAL A 7 1.16 5.47 3.76
N GLY A 8 1.83 4.44 3.27
CA GLY A 8 2.99 3.87 3.95
C GLY A 8 4.20 4.78 3.75
N ALA A 9 4.89 5.14 4.82
CA ALA A 9 6.05 6.03 4.78
C ALA A 9 7.38 5.29 4.61
N GLN A 10 7.36 3.96 4.48
CA GLN A 10 8.51 3.08 4.32
C GLN A 10 8.31 2.15 3.11
N TRP A 11 8.75 0.88 3.17
CA TRP A 11 8.61 -0.11 2.08
C TRP A 11 7.36 -0.99 2.17
N GLY A 12 6.26 -0.49 2.72
CA GLY A 12 5.06 -1.29 2.97
C GLY A 12 5.14 -2.07 4.28
N ASP A 13 4.05 -2.78 4.59
CA ASP A 13 3.94 -3.59 5.82
C ASP A 13 4.08 -2.82 7.14
N GLU A 14 3.86 -1.49 7.12
CA GLU A 14 3.97 -0.61 8.30
C GLU A 14 2.82 -0.79 9.30
N GLY A 15 1.88 -1.69 9.04
CA GLY A 15 0.70 -1.85 9.89
C GLY A 15 -0.46 -0.93 9.51
N LYS A 16 -0.52 -0.47 8.26
CA LYS A 16 -1.59 0.40 7.74
C LYS A 16 -3.00 -0.12 8.05
N GLY A 17 -3.22 -1.43 7.95
CA GLY A 17 -4.54 -2.02 8.17
C GLY A 17 -5.18 -1.62 9.50
N LYS A 18 -4.44 -1.68 10.61
CA LYS A 18 -4.92 -1.28 11.94
C LYS A 18 -5.35 0.20 11.96
N ILE A 19 -4.51 1.08 11.43
CA ILE A 19 -4.77 2.53 11.43
C ILE A 19 -5.92 2.90 10.50
N VAL A 20 -5.99 2.27 9.32
CA VAL A 20 -7.09 2.46 8.38
C VAL A 20 -8.42 1.97 8.98
N ASP A 21 -8.42 0.82 9.66
CA ASP A 21 -9.61 0.32 10.35
C ASP A 21 -10.06 1.30 11.45
N TRP A 22 -9.13 1.81 12.25
CA TRP A 22 -9.42 2.81 13.27
C TRP A 22 -10.01 4.09 12.67
N LEU A 23 -9.42 4.62 11.58
CA LEU A 23 -9.91 5.81 10.88
C LEU A 23 -11.24 5.56 10.15
N SER A 24 -11.48 4.34 9.66
CA SER A 24 -12.68 4.01 8.91
C SER A 24 -13.97 4.17 9.72
N GLU A 25 -13.91 4.13 11.04
CA GLU A 25 -15.07 4.44 11.88
C GLU A 25 -15.53 5.88 11.74
N GLN A 26 -14.59 6.80 11.60
CA GLN A 26 -14.87 8.23 11.47
C GLN A 26 -15.17 8.67 10.04
N ALA A 27 -14.77 7.86 9.04
CA ALA A 27 -15.04 8.13 7.63
C ALA A 27 -16.46 7.69 7.24
N ASP A 28 -17.06 8.37 6.26
CA ASP A 28 -18.30 7.94 5.60
C ASP A 28 -17.99 7.06 4.38
N ILE A 29 -16.85 7.29 3.74
CA ILE A 29 -16.43 6.62 2.51
C ILE A 29 -14.97 6.18 2.64
N VAL A 30 -14.66 4.96 2.23
CA VAL A 30 -13.29 4.43 2.18
C VAL A 30 -12.93 4.06 0.74
N VAL A 31 -11.86 4.63 0.21
CA VAL A 31 -11.48 4.55 -1.20
C VAL A 31 -10.10 3.93 -1.38
N ARG A 32 -10.00 2.81 -2.10
CA ARG A 32 -8.73 2.30 -2.64
C ARG A 32 -8.42 3.04 -3.94
N PHE A 33 -7.26 3.67 -4.03
CA PHE A 33 -6.94 4.54 -5.16
C PHE A 33 -5.79 4.06 -6.04
N GLN A 34 -5.06 3.00 -5.66
CA GLN A 34 -3.95 2.43 -6.43
C GLN A 34 -3.65 0.98 -6.03
N GLY A 35 -2.72 0.33 -6.76
CA GLY A 35 -2.34 -1.05 -6.56
C GLY A 35 -3.36 -2.03 -7.15
N GLY A 36 -3.48 -3.19 -6.55
CA GLY A 36 -4.42 -4.22 -6.94
C GLY A 36 -4.57 -5.24 -5.81
N HIS A 37 -4.88 -6.47 -6.13
CA HIS A 37 -5.01 -7.54 -5.16
C HIS A 37 -3.65 -8.13 -4.68
N ASN A 38 -2.53 -7.48 -5.03
CA ASN A 38 -1.19 -7.80 -4.51
C ASN A 38 -0.93 -7.28 -3.10
N ALA A 39 -1.67 -6.27 -2.65
CA ALA A 39 -1.62 -5.79 -1.29
C ALA A 39 -2.59 -6.59 -0.42
N GLY A 40 -2.11 -7.15 0.68
CA GLY A 40 -2.97 -7.85 1.63
C GLY A 40 -2.84 -7.21 3.01
N HIS A 41 -3.98 -7.02 3.69
CA HIS A 41 -3.98 -6.64 5.09
C HIS A 41 -5.00 -7.46 5.88
N THR A 42 -4.68 -7.66 7.14
CA THR A 42 -5.52 -8.41 8.07
C THR A 42 -6.15 -7.44 9.06
N LEU A 43 -7.43 -7.58 9.26
CA LEU A 43 -8.21 -6.82 10.23
C LEU A 43 -8.84 -7.79 11.23
N VAL A 44 -8.86 -7.38 12.49
CA VAL A 44 -9.56 -8.13 13.53
C VAL A 44 -10.70 -7.25 14.07
N ILE A 45 -11.94 -7.68 13.86
CA ILE A 45 -13.13 -6.94 14.26
C ILE A 45 -13.99 -7.89 15.10
N ASN A 46 -14.26 -7.52 16.35
CA ASN A 46 -15.03 -8.33 17.30
C ASN A 46 -14.51 -9.77 17.43
N GLY A 47 -13.18 -9.95 17.45
CA GLY A 47 -12.52 -11.25 17.54
C GLY A 47 -12.51 -12.07 16.26
N GLN A 48 -13.14 -11.59 15.18
CA GLN A 48 -13.13 -12.25 13.88
C GLN A 48 -12.06 -11.65 12.96
N THR A 49 -11.28 -12.52 12.31
CA THR A 49 -10.19 -12.11 11.42
C THR A 49 -10.67 -12.04 9.96
N TYR A 50 -10.46 -10.90 9.34
CA TYR A 50 -10.72 -10.66 7.93
C TYR A 50 -9.42 -10.40 7.18
N LYS A 51 -9.24 -11.05 6.03
CA LYS A 51 -8.09 -10.83 5.15
C LYS A 51 -8.59 -10.19 3.86
N LEU A 52 -8.23 -8.93 3.65
CA LEU A 52 -8.57 -8.16 2.45
C LEU A 52 -7.35 -8.08 1.54
N ALA A 53 -7.60 -8.08 0.23
CA ALA A 53 -6.57 -7.91 -0.79
C ALA A 53 -6.92 -6.79 -1.78
N LEU A 54 -8.11 -6.82 -2.36
CA LEU A 54 -8.59 -5.84 -3.34
C LEU A 54 -9.61 -4.88 -2.75
N LEU A 55 -10.50 -5.38 -1.89
CA LEU A 55 -11.58 -4.61 -1.33
C LEU A 55 -11.08 -3.56 -0.32
N PRO A 56 -11.65 -2.33 -0.32
CA PRO A 56 -11.36 -1.33 0.71
C PRO A 56 -11.81 -1.81 2.09
N SER A 57 -11.12 -1.39 3.16
CA SER A 57 -11.45 -1.75 4.54
C SER A 57 -12.89 -1.39 4.95
N GLY A 58 -13.44 -0.36 4.32
CA GLY A 58 -14.81 0.11 4.57
C GLY A 58 -15.91 -0.92 4.33
N VAL A 59 -15.68 -1.97 3.50
CA VAL A 59 -16.69 -3.02 3.25
C VAL A 59 -17.09 -3.79 4.51
N LEU A 60 -16.22 -3.81 5.51
CA LEU A 60 -16.47 -4.49 6.79
C LEU A 60 -17.37 -3.69 7.74
N ARG A 61 -17.77 -2.49 7.36
CA ARG A 61 -18.56 -1.54 8.16
C ARG A 61 -19.93 -1.29 7.50
N PRO A 62 -21.05 -1.72 8.08
CA PRO A 62 -22.38 -1.72 7.41
C PRO A 62 -22.85 -0.35 6.91
N SER A 63 -22.41 0.75 7.55
CA SER A 63 -22.86 2.11 7.22
C SER A 63 -21.92 2.89 6.30
N LYS A 64 -20.86 2.25 5.79
CA LYS A 64 -19.82 2.91 4.98
C LYS A 64 -19.97 2.56 3.52
N LEU A 65 -19.64 3.53 2.67
CA LEU A 65 -19.49 3.30 1.24
C LEU A 65 -18.03 2.94 0.95
N ALA A 66 -17.80 1.79 0.37
CA ALA A 66 -16.49 1.37 -0.12
C ALA A 66 -16.37 1.70 -1.61
N VAL A 67 -15.21 2.19 -2.05
CA VAL A 67 -14.99 2.58 -3.44
C VAL A 67 -13.63 2.08 -3.93
N ILE A 68 -13.61 1.48 -5.12
CA ILE A 68 -12.41 1.14 -5.86
C ILE A 68 -12.22 2.18 -6.96
N GLY A 69 -11.16 2.99 -6.86
CA GLY A 69 -10.83 4.06 -7.80
C GLY A 69 -10.17 3.56 -9.08
N ASN A 70 -10.13 4.42 -10.09
CA ASN A 70 -9.56 4.12 -11.41
C ASN A 70 -8.02 3.90 -11.41
N GLY A 71 -7.35 4.28 -10.34
CA GLY A 71 -5.93 4.02 -10.18
C GLY A 71 -5.59 2.57 -9.84
N VAL A 72 -6.55 1.79 -9.38
CA VAL A 72 -6.40 0.36 -9.14
C VAL A 72 -6.33 -0.41 -10.47
N VAL A 73 -5.59 -1.52 -10.51
CA VAL A 73 -5.73 -2.56 -11.53
C VAL A 73 -6.52 -3.71 -10.93
N PHE A 74 -7.63 -4.06 -11.58
CA PHE A 74 -8.73 -4.81 -11.03
C PHE A 74 -8.80 -6.21 -11.63
N ASP A 75 -8.63 -7.24 -10.81
CA ASP A 75 -8.81 -8.64 -11.24
C ASP A 75 -10.27 -9.07 -10.98
N PRO A 76 -11.05 -9.35 -12.05
CA PRO A 76 -12.45 -9.76 -11.95
C PRO A 76 -12.68 -10.99 -11.09
N GLN A 77 -11.86 -12.04 -11.28
CA GLN A 77 -12.02 -13.29 -10.55
C GLN A 77 -11.63 -13.12 -9.09
N ALA A 78 -10.49 -12.47 -8.81
CA ALA A 78 -10.05 -12.20 -7.44
C ALA A 78 -11.09 -11.36 -6.66
N PHE A 79 -11.75 -10.42 -7.33
CA PHE A 79 -12.85 -9.65 -6.75
C PHE A 79 -14.02 -10.53 -6.35
N LEU A 80 -14.51 -11.36 -7.26
CA LEU A 80 -15.66 -12.25 -6.99
C LEU A 80 -15.35 -13.27 -5.89
N ASP A 81 -14.14 -13.81 -5.87
CA ASP A 81 -13.68 -14.73 -4.84
C ASP A 81 -13.60 -14.06 -3.46
N GLU A 82 -13.08 -12.82 -3.40
CA GLU A 82 -12.99 -12.06 -2.15
C GLU A 82 -14.37 -11.67 -1.61
N VAL A 83 -15.28 -11.23 -2.50
CA VAL A 83 -16.68 -10.94 -2.15
C VAL A 83 -17.37 -12.20 -1.61
N ALA A 84 -17.30 -13.33 -2.31
CA ALA A 84 -17.93 -14.57 -1.88
C ALA A 84 -17.39 -15.05 -0.52
N LYS A 85 -16.07 -14.93 -0.30
CA LYS A 85 -15.44 -15.27 0.97
C LYS A 85 -15.97 -14.41 2.11
N LEU A 86 -16.06 -13.09 1.93
CA LEU A 86 -16.50 -12.17 2.97
C LEU A 86 -18.01 -12.32 3.23
N GLN A 87 -18.83 -12.55 2.20
CA GLN A 87 -20.25 -12.86 2.35
C GLN A 87 -20.44 -14.16 3.13
N GLY A 88 -19.60 -15.18 2.91
CA GLY A 88 -19.54 -16.40 3.70
C GLY A 88 -19.17 -16.17 5.18
N GLN A 89 -18.51 -15.05 5.49
CA GLN A 89 -18.19 -14.59 6.84
C GLN A 89 -19.26 -13.64 7.44
N GLY A 90 -20.39 -13.46 6.75
CA GLY A 90 -21.50 -12.62 7.21
C GLY A 90 -21.40 -11.13 6.85
N VAL A 91 -20.44 -10.74 5.99
CA VAL A 91 -20.31 -9.35 5.53
C VAL A 91 -21.29 -9.10 4.37
N ALA A 92 -22.17 -8.12 4.52
CA ALA A 92 -23.08 -7.73 3.44
C ALA A 92 -22.33 -6.86 2.41
N ILE A 93 -22.19 -7.37 1.18
CA ILE A 93 -21.55 -6.66 0.06
C ILE A 93 -22.51 -6.65 -1.13
N SER A 94 -22.85 -5.47 -1.59
CA SER A 94 -23.73 -5.24 -2.73
C SER A 94 -23.36 -3.95 -3.47
N PRO A 95 -23.94 -3.67 -4.64
CA PRO A 95 -23.77 -2.38 -5.30
C PRO A 95 -24.19 -1.16 -4.46
N ASP A 96 -24.98 -1.34 -3.40
CA ASP A 96 -25.41 -0.22 -2.55
C ASP A 96 -24.29 0.29 -1.64
N ASN A 97 -23.36 -0.58 -1.23
CA ASN A 97 -22.27 -0.25 -0.31
C ASN A 97 -20.86 -0.42 -0.90
N LEU A 98 -20.74 -0.85 -2.15
CA LEU A 98 -19.47 -0.96 -2.88
C LEU A 98 -19.61 -0.44 -4.30
N ARG A 99 -18.73 0.46 -4.71
CA ARG A 99 -18.66 0.99 -6.08
C ARG A 99 -17.26 0.82 -6.67
N ILE A 100 -17.22 0.61 -7.98
CA ILE A 100 -15.98 0.41 -8.74
C ILE A 100 -15.97 1.43 -9.88
N ALA A 101 -14.84 2.14 -10.03
CA ALA A 101 -14.69 3.10 -11.12
C ALA A 101 -14.91 2.41 -12.48
N GLU A 102 -15.84 2.94 -13.27
CA GLU A 102 -16.16 2.42 -14.61
C GLU A 102 -14.93 2.35 -15.53
N ASN A 103 -13.95 3.22 -15.31
CA ASN A 103 -12.70 3.31 -16.07
C ASN A 103 -11.51 2.57 -15.43
N VAL A 104 -11.73 1.67 -14.45
CA VAL A 104 -10.70 0.83 -13.87
C VAL A 104 -10.16 -0.15 -14.93
N THR A 105 -8.85 -0.38 -14.93
CA THR A 105 -8.19 -1.35 -15.82
C THR A 105 -8.36 -2.77 -15.31
N LEU A 106 -8.76 -3.70 -16.15
CA LEU A 106 -8.92 -5.11 -15.80
C LEU A 106 -7.58 -5.87 -15.90
N ILE A 107 -7.31 -6.71 -14.93
CA ILE A 107 -6.27 -7.73 -15.00
C ILE A 107 -6.87 -8.97 -15.66
N LEU A 108 -6.20 -9.48 -16.69
CA LEU A 108 -6.59 -10.66 -17.42
C LEU A 108 -5.58 -11.81 -17.17
N PRO A 109 -5.92 -13.07 -17.47
CA PRO A 109 -5.00 -14.20 -17.28
C PRO A 109 -3.64 -14.00 -17.94
N LEU A 110 -3.61 -13.40 -19.14
CA LEU A 110 -2.37 -13.11 -19.87
C LEU A 110 -1.40 -12.18 -19.11
N HIS A 111 -1.91 -11.27 -18.26
CA HIS A 111 -1.06 -10.41 -17.44
C HIS A 111 -0.35 -11.22 -16.35
N ARG A 112 -1.05 -12.18 -15.71
CA ARG A 112 -0.46 -13.05 -14.69
C ARG A 112 0.59 -13.99 -15.30
N GLU A 113 0.32 -14.55 -16.48
CA GLU A 113 1.27 -15.38 -17.21
C GLU A 113 2.55 -14.59 -17.56
N LEU A 114 2.40 -13.36 -18.06
CA LEU A 114 3.54 -12.50 -18.40
C LEU A 114 4.36 -12.10 -17.18
N ASP A 115 3.71 -11.79 -16.06
CA ASP A 115 4.37 -11.46 -14.79
C ASP A 115 5.20 -12.65 -14.27
N ALA A 116 4.60 -13.85 -14.25
CA ALA A 116 5.28 -15.08 -13.85
C ALA A 116 6.46 -15.42 -14.79
N LEU A 117 6.29 -15.25 -16.09
CA LEU A 117 7.34 -15.51 -17.09
C LEU A 117 8.55 -14.58 -16.89
N ARG A 118 8.32 -13.30 -16.66
CA ARG A 118 9.38 -12.31 -16.41
C ARG A 118 10.13 -12.59 -15.11
N GLU A 119 9.41 -12.96 -14.07
CA GLU A 119 10.01 -13.27 -12.77
C GLU A 119 10.84 -14.56 -12.79
N SER A 120 10.45 -15.52 -13.64
CA SER A 120 11.18 -16.80 -13.79
C SER A 120 12.31 -16.75 -14.81
N SER A 121 12.40 -15.69 -15.64
CA SER A 121 13.43 -15.59 -16.67
C SER A 121 14.80 -15.26 -16.04
N ASN A 122 15.83 -16.06 -16.36
CA ASN A 122 17.21 -15.87 -15.89
C ASN A 122 17.93 -14.67 -16.56
N SER A 123 17.22 -13.88 -17.37
CA SER A 123 17.82 -12.81 -18.20
C SER A 123 17.90 -11.44 -17.50
N GLY A 124 17.54 -11.35 -16.21
CA GLY A 124 17.57 -10.10 -15.47
C GLY A 124 17.47 -10.30 -13.96
N THR A 125 17.57 -9.22 -13.20
CA THR A 125 17.39 -9.24 -11.76
C THR A 125 15.91 -9.46 -11.45
N ALA A 126 15.59 -10.56 -10.76
CA ALA A 126 14.24 -10.80 -10.26
C ALA A 126 13.83 -9.67 -9.29
N ILE A 127 12.69 -9.05 -9.53
CA ILE A 127 12.18 -7.94 -8.69
C ILE A 127 11.55 -8.48 -7.40
N GLY A 128 11.09 -9.74 -7.42
CA GLY A 128 10.37 -10.36 -6.31
C GLY A 128 8.88 -10.06 -6.34
N THR A 129 8.28 -10.01 -7.54
CA THR A 129 6.85 -9.72 -7.73
C THR A 129 5.96 -10.76 -7.08
N THR A 130 4.68 -10.43 -6.93
CA THR A 130 3.66 -11.38 -6.45
C THR A 130 3.08 -12.26 -7.55
N GLN A 131 3.51 -12.08 -8.79
CA GLN A 131 3.05 -12.80 -9.99
C GLN A 131 1.52 -12.70 -10.21
N ARG A 132 0.93 -11.57 -9.83
CA ARG A 132 -0.51 -11.32 -9.96
C ARG A 132 -0.89 -10.46 -11.16
N GLY A 133 0.06 -10.19 -12.05
CA GLY A 133 -0.17 -9.45 -13.28
C GLY A 133 -0.32 -7.94 -13.10
N ILE A 134 0.07 -7.40 -11.95
CA ILE A 134 -0.07 -5.98 -11.62
C ILE A 134 0.72 -5.11 -12.59
N GLY A 135 2.03 -5.39 -12.76
CA GLY A 135 2.91 -4.65 -13.67
C GLY A 135 2.42 -4.66 -15.11
N PRO A 136 2.22 -5.85 -15.71
CA PRO A 136 1.69 -5.93 -17.08
C PRO A 136 0.35 -5.23 -17.31
N ALA A 137 -0.56 -5.21 -16.32
CA ALA A 137 -1.81 -4.48 -16.43
C ALA A 137 -1.60 -2.96 -16.42
N TYR A 138 -0.68 -2.43 -15.60
CA TYR A 138 -0.28 -1.01 -15.65
C TYR A 138 0.43 -0.66 -16.97
N GLU A 139 1.28 -1.53 -17.52
CA GLU A 139 1.88 -1.35 -18.84
C GLU A 139 0.81 -1.20 -19.92
N ASP A 140 -0.22 -2.04 -19.91
CA ASP A 140 -1.31 -1.98 -20.85
C ASP A 140 -2.17 -0.73 -20.68
N LYS A 141 -2.37 -0.28 -19.45
CA LYS A 141 -3.05 0.98 -19.14
C LYS A 141 -2.34 2.17 -19.80
N VAL A 142 -1.03 2.34 -19.56
CA VAL A 142 -0.26 3.45 -20.13
C VAL A 142 0.02 3.25 -21.62
N GLY A 143 0.09 2.00 -22.09
CA GLY A 143 0.13 1.59 -23.50
C GLY A 143 -1.20 1.81 -24.25
N ARG A 144 -2.25 2.21 -23.56
CA ARG A 144 -3.58 2.53 -24.11
C ARG A 144 -4.24 1.38 -24.86
N ARG A 145 -3.99 0.13 -24.42
CA ARG A 145 -4.55 -1.10 -24.98
C ARG A 145 -5.32 -1.94 -23.95
N ALA A 146 -5.33 -1.50 -22.69
CA ALA A 146 -6.05 -2.18 -21.61
C ALA A 146 -7.55 -2.27 -21.87
N ILE A 147 -8.15 -3.36 -21.41
CA ILE A 147 -9.60 -3.48 -21.27
C ILE A 147 -10.01 -2.86 -19.94
N ARG A 148 -11.06 -2.04 -19.94
CA ARG A 148 -11.61 -1.38 -18.77
C ARG A 148 -12.97 -1.95 -18.39
N LEU A 149 -13.41 -1.73 -17.15
CA LEU A 149 -14.70 -2.23 -16.68
C LEU A 149 -15.88 -1.75 -17.59
N MET A 150 -15.89 -0.48 -17.99
CA MET A 150 -16.93 0.07 -18.87
C MET A 150 -16.98 -0.58 -20.26
N ASP A 151 -15.87 -1.20 -20.72
CA ASP A 151 -15.85 -1.88 -22.02
C ASP A 151 -16.74 -3.12 -22.03
N LEU A 152 -17.04 -3.68 -20.86
CA LEU A 152 -17.96 -4.81 -20.71
C LEU A 152 -19.43 -4.43 -20.97
N ALA A 153 -19.77 -3.14 -20.98
CA ALA A 153 -21.11 -2.66 -21.30
C ALA A 153 -21.37 -2.60 -22.82
N ASP A 154 -20.30 -2.67 -23.63
CA ASP A 154 -20.37 -2.60 -25.09
C ASP A 154 -19.68 -3.84 -25.67
N LEU A 155 -20.46 -4.93 -25.75
CA LEU A 155 -19.96 -6.22 -26.23
C LEU A 155 -19.69 -6.23 -27.74
N ASP A 156 -20.27 -5.28 -28.52
CA ASP A 156 -20.07 -5.20 -29.97
C ASP A 156 -18.65 -4.68 -30.30
N THR A 157 -18.11 -3.75 -29.49
CA THR A 157 -16.77 -3.19 -29.69
C THR A 157 -15.68 -3.98 -28.95
N LEU A 158 -16.06 -4.80 -27.98
CA LEU A 158 -15.11 -5.55 -27.13
C LEU A 158 -14.16 -6.45 -27.95
N PRO A 159 -14.57 -7.19 -29.01
CA PRO A 159 -13.65 -7.98 -29.82
C PRO A 159 -12.49 -7.16 -30.41
N HIS A 160 -12.75 -5.98 -30.96
CA HIS A 160 -11.71 -5.10 -31.49
C HIS A 160 -10.70 -4.65 -30.42
N LYS A 161 -11.16 -4.41 -29.19
CA LYS A 161 -10.28 -4.04 -28.08
C LYS A 161 -9.41 -5.23 -27.67
N ILE A 162 -9.97 -6.45 -27.66
CA ILE A 162 -9.21 -7.68 -27.43
C ILE A 162 -8.17 -7.90 -28.52
N ASP A 163 -8.52 -7.75 -29.79
CA ASP A 163 -7.58 -7.89 -30.90
C ASP A 163 -6.39 -6.92 -30.78
N ARG A 164 -6.66 -5.66 -30.43
CA ARG A 164 -5.64 -4.65 -30.20
C ARG A 164 -4.71 -5.02 -29.03
N LEU A 165 -5.26 -5.55 -27.93
CA LEU A 165 -4.50 -6.05 -26.81
C LEU A 165 -3.62 -7.23 -27.23
N LEU A 166 -4.21 -8.21 -27.90
CA LEU A 166 -3.55 -9.43 -28.33
C LEU A 166 -2.48 -9.22 -29.43
N ALA A 167 -2.63 -8.21 -30.29
CA ALA A 167 -1.58 -7.84 -31.23
C ALA A 167 -0.24 -7.61 -30.54
N HIS A 168 -0.24 -6.92 -29.37
CA HIS A 168 0.94 -6.72 -28.56
C HIS A 168 1.39 -8.00 -27.84
N HIS A 169 0.48 -8.62 -27.08
CA HIS A 169 0.83 -9.77 -26.26
C HIS A 169 1.27 -11.00 -27.08
N ASN A 170 0.63 -11.25 -28.23
CA ASN A 170 1.01 -12.36 -29.12
C ASN A 170 2.38 -12.10 -29.79
N ALA A 171 2.73 -10.83 -30.07
CA ALA A 171 4.07 -10.51 -30.52
C ALA A 171 5.14 -10.86 -29.45
N LEU A 172 4.89 -10.51 -28.18
CA LEU A 172 5.76 -10.92 -27.07
C LEU A 172 5.82 -12.44 -26.91
N ARG A 173 4.69 -13.13 -26.97
CA ARG A 173 4.59 -14.58 -26.84
C ARG A 173 5.41 -15.30 -27.92
N ARG A 174 5.34 -14.84 -29.18
CA ARG A 174 6.21 -15.35 -30.27
C ARG A 174 7.70 -15.19 -29.94
N GLY A 175 8.07 -14.03 -29.37
CA GLY A 175 9.46 -13.78 -28.93
C GLY A 175 9.94 -14.73 -27.81
N PHE A 176 9.02 -15.19 -26.98
CA PHE A 176 9.29 -16.19 -25.93
C PHE A 176 9.02 -17.64 -26.37
N ASN A 177 8.76 -17.91 -27.65
CA ASN A 177 8.39 -19.23 -28.18
C ASN A 177 7.15 -19.83 -27.50
N LEU A 178 6.18 -19.00 -27.10
CA LEU A 178 4.93 -19.42 -26.51
C LEU A 178 3.79 -19.42 -27.54
N LYS A 179 2.80 -20.29 -27.33
CA LYS A 179 1.58 -20.32 -28.14
C LYS A 179 0.85 -19.00 -28.03
N GLU A 180 0.35 -18.50 -29.17
CA GLU A 180 -0.53 -17.31 -29.18
C GLU A 180 -1.84 -17.56 -28.44
N ILE A 181 -2.38 -16.49 -27.87
CA ILE A 181 -3.67 -16.51 -27.16
C ILE A 181 -4.78 -16.23 -28.21
N ASP A 182 -5.83 -17.04 -28.14
CA ASP A 182 -7.05 -16.81 -28.88
C ASP A 182 -7.98 -15.82 -28.17
N GLY A 183 -8.41 -14.78 -28.87
CA GLY A 183 -9.31 -13.76 -28.38
C GLY A 183 -10.70 -14.25 -27.99
N ALA A 184 -11.17 -15.34 -28.62
CA ALA A 184 -12.49 -15.90 -28.33
C ALA A 184 -12.62 -16.39 -26.88
N GLY A 185 -11.55 -16.95 -26.30
CA GLY A 185 -11.51 -17.35 -24.90
C GLY A 185 -11.64 -16.17 -23.94
N ILE A 186 -10.91 -15.09 -24.22
CA ILE A 186 -10.98 -13.84 -23.41
C ILE A 186 -12.37 -13.19 -23.54
N LEU A 187 -12.92 -13.12 -24.75
CA LEU A 187 -14.26 -12.56 -24.98
C LEU A 187 -15.31 -13.33 -24.18
N LYS A 188 -15.28 -14.66 -24.23
CA LYS A 188 -16.21 -15.51 -23.47
C LYS A 188 -16.13 -15.26 -21.98
N GLU A 189 -14.92 -15.17 -21.43
CA GLU A 189 -14.68 -14.91 -20.01
C GLU A 189 -15.20 -13.52 -19.60
N LEU A 190 -14.86 -12.48 -20.34
CA LEU A 190 -15.29 -11.11 -20.07
C LEU A 190 -16.80 -10.95 -20.18
N THR A 191 -17.44 -11.60 -21.16
CA THR A 191 -18.91 -11.62 -21.30
C THR A 191 -19.58 -12.28 -20.09
N ALA A 192 -18.96 -13.33 -19.52
CA ALA A 192 -19.49 -13.99 -18.32
C ALA A 192 -19.32 -13.14 -17.05
N PHE A 193 -18.30 -12.26 -16.99
CA PHE A 193 -18.10 -11.32 -15.89
C PHE A 193 -19.02 -10.09 -15.97
N ALA A 194 -19.38 -9.64 -17.16
CA ALA A 194 -20.14 -8.40 -17.36
C ALA A 194 -21.39 -8.28 -16.45
N PRO A 195 -22.35 -9.22 -16.39
CA PRO A 195 -23.53 -9.10 -15.55
C PRO A 195 -23.23 -9.10 -14.04
N LYS A 196 -22.06 -9.62 -13.63
CA LYS A 196 -21.65 -9.68 -12.23
C LYS A 196 -20.92 -8.42 -11.76
N LEU A 197 -20.27 -7.70 -12.67
CA LEU A 197 -19.41 -6.56 -12.36
C LEU A 197 -20.08 -5.22 -12.67
N LEU A 198 -20.80 -5.12 -13.79
CA LEU A 198 -21.44 -3.86 -14.22
C LEU A 198 -22.38 -3.23 -13.19
N PRO A 199 -23.12 -3.98 -12.35
CA PRO A 199 -23.92 -3.38 -11.28
C PRO A 199 -23.11 -2.55 -10.27
N TYR A 200 -21.81 -2.84 -10.09
CA TYR A 200 -20.91 -2.08 -9.22
C TYR A 200 -20.27 -0.86 -9.92
N ALA A 201 -20.35 -0.78 -11.24
CA ALA A 201 -19.70 0.28 -12.01
C ALA A 201 -20.29 1.66 -11.67
N GLU A 202 -19.40 2.64 -11.49
CA GLU A 202 -19.78 4.00 -11.10
C GLU A 202 -18.83 5.03 -11.71
N THR A 203 -19.33 6.22 -12.01
CA THR A 203 -18.52 7.40 -12.35
C THR A 203 -17.92 7.97 -11.07
N VAL A 204 -16.87 7.33 -10.57
CA VAL A 204 -16.30 7.53 -9.21
C VAL A 204 -15.91 8.99 -8.93
N TRP A 205 -15.28 9.70 -9.88
CA TRP A 205 -14.92 11.11 -9.65
C TRP A 205 -16.14 11.99 -9.34
N ARG A 206 -17.27 11.74 -10.03
CA ARG A 206 -18.52 12.46 -9.82
C ARG A 206 -19.16 12.09 -8.48
N LEU A 207 -19.20 10.80 -8.17
CA LEU A 207 -19.70 10.29 -6.89
C LEU A 207 -18.96 10.93 -5.72
N LEU A 208 -17.63 10.89 -5.74
CA LEU A 208 -16.80 11.41 -4.64
C LEU A 208 -16.91 12.95 -4.52
N ASP A 209 -16.96 13.69 -5.64
CA ASP A 209 -17.16 15.15 -5.57
C ASP A 209 -18.53 15.50 -4.99
N LEU A 210 -19.60 14.80 -5.39
CA LEU A 210 -20.93 14.99 -4.81
C LEU A 210 -20.90 14.71 -3.30
N LYS A 211 -20.36 13.60 -2.88
CA LYS A 211 -20.26 13.22 -1.46
C LYS A 211 -19.44 14.22 -0.64
N ARG A 212 -18.34 14.72 -1.20
CA ARG A 212 -17.54 15.77 -0.57
C ARG A 212 -18.34 17.06 -0.36
N ARG A 213 -19.15 17.46 -1.37
CA ARG A 213 -20.04 18.64 -1.26
C ARG A 213 -21.17 18.43 -0.23
N GLU A 214 -21.61 17.19 -0.05
CA GLU A 214 -22.53 16.79 1.04
C GLU A 214 -21.87 16.82 2.44
N GLY A 215 -20.59 17.19 2.54
CA GLY A 215 -19.84 17.22 3.80
C GLY A 215 -19.42 15.86 4.31
N LYS A 216 -19.43 14.81 3.46
CA LYS A 216 -18.99 13.45 3.82
C LYS A 216 -17.47 13.38 3.93
N ARG A 217 -17.00 12.64 4.94
CA ARG A 217 -15.58 12.39 5.20
C ARG A 217 -15.09 11.22 4.36
N ILE A 218 -14.06 11.46 3.55
CA ILE A 218 -13.46 10.47 2.67
C ILE A 218 -12.10 10.05 3.22
N LEU A 219 -11.91 8.75 3.41
CA LEU A 219 -10.64 8.12 3.73
C LEU A 219 -10.08 7.46 2.47
N PHE A 220 -8.95 7.95 1.98
CA PHE A 220 -8.22 7.34 0.88
C PHE A 220 -7.20 6.34 1.44
N GLU A 221 -7.41 5.07 1.15
CA GLU A 221 -6.59 3.96 1.62
C GLU A 221 -5.54 3.60 0.59
N GLY A 222 -4.26 3.93 0.89
CA GLY A 222 -3.11 3.54 0.07
C GLY A 222 -2.68 2.09 0.31
N ALA A 223 -2.06 1.52 -0.70
CA ALA A 223 -1.41 0.21 -0.64
C ALA A 223 0.11 0.35 -0.79
N GLN A 224 0.88 -0.66 -0.40
CA GLN A 224 2.34 -0.67 -0.40
C GLN A 224 2.92 0.45 0.50
N GLY A 225 4.02 1.07 0.09
CA GLY A 225 4.67 2.18 0.78
C GLY A 225 5.37 3.11 -0.20
N ALA A 226 5.66 4.34 0.21
CA ALA A 226 6.20 5.38 -0.66
C ALA A 226 7.59 5.03 -1.22
N LEU A 227 8.38 4.22 -0.49
CA LEU A 227 9.67 3.75 -0.99
C LEU A 227 9.55 2.62 -2.03
N LEU A 228 8.33 2.15 -2.30
CA LEU A 228 7.98 1.25 -3.41
C LEU A 228 7.29 1.99 -4.57
N ASP A 229 7.21 3.32 -4.54
CA ASP A 229 6.64 4.12 -5.62
C ASP A 229 7.46 3.97 -6.90
N VAL A 230 6.79 3.86 -8.05
CA VAL A 230 7.45 3.61 -9.35
C VAL A 230 8.40 4.74 -9.76
N ASP A 231 8.14 5.98 -9.33
CA ASP A 231 8.96 7.15 -9.67
C ASP A 231 9.92 7.56 -8.54
N HIS A 232 9.43 7.51 -7.29
CA HIS A 232 10.13 8.05 -6.11
C HIS A 232 10.73 6.99 -5.20
N GLY A 233 10.48 5.71 -5.48
CA GLY A 233 10.97 4.58 -4.69
C GLY A 233 12.38 4.13 -5.10
N THR A 234 12.78 2.99 -4.55
CA THR A 234 14.08 2.36 -4.79
C THR A 234 14.09 1.55 -6.09
N TYR A 235 13.90 2.23 -7.22
CA TYR A 235 13.86 1.62 -8.55
C TYR A 235 15.14 0.83 -8.85
N PRO A 236 15.07 -0.38 -9.48
CA PRO A 236 13.87 -1.02 -10.04
C PRO A 236 13.04 -1.86 -9.04
N TYR A 237 13.44 -1.95 -7.78
CA TYR A 237 12.80 -2.76 -6.73
C TYR A 237 11.60 -2.02 -6.12
N VAL A 238 10.59 -1.78 -6.94
CA VAL A 238 9.38 -1.01 -6.65
C VAL A 238 8.12 -1.73 -7.14
N THR A 239 6.95 -1.22 -6.76
CA THR A 239 5.68 -1.61 -7.40
C THR A 239 5.49 -0.83 -8.71
N SER A 240 4.54 -1.26 -9.53
CA SER A 240 4.28 -0.64 -10.84
C SER A 240 3.29 0.53 -10.77
N SER A 241 2.98 1.03 -9.60
CA SER A 241 2.07 2.17 -9.40
C SER A 241 2.74 3.28 -8.61
N ASN A 242 2.22 4.50 -8.73
CA ASN A 242 2.52 5.54 -7.78
C ASN A 242 1.82 5.22 -6.45
N THR A 243 2.57 5.31 -5.35
CA THR A 243 2.11 5.02 -3.98
C THR A 243 2.10 6.26 -3.10
N VAL A 244 2.60 7.39 -3.61
CA VAL A 244 2.59 8.70 -2.94
C VAL A 244 1.16 9.25 -2.83
N ALA A 245 0.92 10.15 -1.89
CA ALA A 245 -0.42 10.65 -1.59
C ALA A 245 -1.10 11.38 -2.78
N ALA A 246 -0.32 12.01 -3.66
CA ALA A 246 -0.83 12.66 -4.87
C ALA A 246 -1.62 11.70 -5.78
N GLN A 247 -1.32 10.41 -5.73
CA GLN A 247 -2.05 9.38 -6.48
C GLN A 247 -3.50 9.23 -6.04
N ALA A 248 -3.87 9.65 -4.83
CA ALA A 248 -5.27 9.67 -4.41
C ALA A 248 -6.12 10.57 -5.31
N ALA A 249 -5.57 11.70 -5.76
CA ALA A 249 -6.24 12.59 -6.70
C ALA A 249 -6.42 11.93 -8.09
N THR A 250 -5.33 11.52 -8.72
CA THR A 250 -5.37 10.92 -10.07
C THR A 250 -6.04 9.54 -10.09
N GLY A 251 -5.87 8.75 -9.04
CA GLY A 251 -6.44 7.40 -8.91
C GLY A 251 -7.93 7.35 -8.59
N THR A 252 -8.56 8.52 -8.33
CA THR A 252 -9.99 8.65 -8.08
C THR A 252 -10.67 9.69 -8.99
N GLY A 253 -9.86 10.51 -9.69
CA GLY A 253 -10.34 11.62 -10.50
C GLY A 253 -10.76 12.86 -9.68
N MET A 254 -10.40 12.91 -8.39
CA MET A 254 -10.62 14.09 -7.55
C MET A 254 -9.56 15.16 -7.85
N GLY A 255 -9.89 16.42 -7.61
CA GLY A 255 -8.89 17.50 -7.70
C GLY A 255 -7.85 17.40 -6.56
N PRO A 256 -6.60 17.86 -6.77
CA PRO A 256 -5.54 17.76 -5.74
C PRO A 256 -5.92 18.38 -4.39
N SER A 257 -6.67 19.50 -4.39
CA SER A 257 -7.14 20.17 -3.18
C SER A 257 -8.16 19.35 -2.37
N ALA A 258 -8.72 18.26 -2.93
CA ALA A 258 -9.66 17.39 -2.25
C ALA A 258 -8.98 16.28 -1.44
N VAL A 259 -7.65 16.13 -1.55
CA VAL A 259 -6.87 15.09 -0.86
C VAL A 259 -6.90 15.28 0.66
N GLY A 260 -6.84 16.54 1.13
CA GLY A 260 -6.95 16.86 2.56
C GLY A 260 -5.69 16.52 3.37
N TYR A 261 -5.87 15.98 4.57
CA TYR A 261 -4.78 15.60 5.47
C TYR A 261 -4.08 14.32 5.00
N VAL A 262 -2.76 14.33 4.94
CA VAL A 262 -1.98 13.15 4.59
C VAL A 262 -1.36 12.56 5.85
N LEU A 263 -1.73 11.32 6.18
CA LEU A 263 -1.21 10.55 7.28
C LEU A 263 -0.21 9.51 6.75
N GLY A 264 1.06 9.63 7.15
CA GLY A 264 2.09 8.64 6.85
C GLY A 264 2.13 7.56 7.93
N ILE A 265 2.18 6.29 7.55
CA ILE A 265 2.36 5.20 8.51
C ILE A 265 3.80 4.73 8.47
N CYS A 266 4.48 4.69 9.60
CA CYS A 266 5.82 4.13 9.73
C CYS A 266 5.92 3.24 10.98
N LYS A 267 6.81 2.25 10.94
CA LYS A 267 7.20 1.46 12.12
C LYS A 267 8.27 2.21 12.91
N ALA A 268 8.37 1.93 14.19
CA ALA A 268 9.47 2.38 15.04
C ALA A 268 10.84 1.78 14.63
N TYR A 269 10.89 0.93 13.64
CA TYR A 269 12.05 0.36 12.95
C TYR A 269 11.74 0.23 11.47
N THR A 270 12.64 -0.34 10.68
CA THR A 270 12.42 -0.48 9.23
C THR A 270 12.33 -1.94 8.83
N THR A 271 11.45 -2.26 7.89
CA THR A 271 11.41 -3.60 7.28
C THR A 271 11.28 -3.50 5.76
N ARG A 272 11.81 -4.52 5.07
CA ARG A 272 11.68 -4.65 3.62
C ARG A 272 11.44 -6.10 3.22
N VAL A 273 10.59 -6.32 2.24
CA VAL A 273 10.42 -7.61 1.57
C VAL A 273 11.14 -7.58 0.23
N GLY A 274 11.81 -8.69 -0.12
CA GLY A 274 12.47 -8.84 -1.42
C GLY A 274 13.83 -8.17 -1.53
N GLN A 275 14.27 -8.00 -2.76
CA GLN A 275 15.57 -7.45 -3.10
C GLN A 275 15.61 -5.92 -3.04
N GLY A 276 16.80 -5.36 -3.30
CA GLY A 276 17.03 -3.94 -3.39
C GLY A 276 17.70 -3.34 -2.15
N PRO A 277 18.07 -2.06 -2.22
CA PRO A 277 18.85 -1.39 -1.18
C PRO A 277 18.09 -1.28 0.13
N PHE A 278 18.80 -1.44 1.24
CA PHE A 278 18.29 -1.26 2.59
C PHE A 278 19.44 -0.73 3.47
N PRO A 279 19.68 0.58 3.51
CA PRO A 279 20.84 1.15 4.17
C PRO A 279 21.00 0.76 5.64
N THR A 280 19.89 0.67 6.37
CA THR A 280 19.88 0.36 7.82
C THR A 280 19.65 -1.12 8.13
N GLU A 281 19.79 -2.03 7.17
CA GLU A 281 19.57 -3.46 7.39
C GLU A 281 20.49 -4.04 8.43
N LEU A 282 19.93 -4.89 9.31
CA LEU A 282 20.62 -5.62 10.36
C LEU A 282 20.66 -7.10 10.02
N THR A 283 21.86 -7.61 9.72
CA THR A 283 22.12 -9.03 9.44
C THR A 283 22.71 -9.77 10.66
N ASN A 284 22.52 -9.20 11.86
CA ASN A 284 23.01 -9.70 13.14
C ASN A 284 21.88 -10.15 14.08
N GLU A 285 22.21 -10.54 15.29
CA GLU A 285 21.27 -11.01 16.31
C GLU A 285 20.18 -9.97 16.65
N ILE A 286 20.49 -8.67 16.56
CA ILE A 286 19.52 -7.59 16.80
C ILE A 286 18.43 -7.62 15.71
N GLY A 287 18.82 -7.74 14.44
CA GLY A 287 17.88 -7.84 13.33
C GLY A 287 17.00 -9.09 13.43
N GLU A 288 17.55 -10.22 13.85
CA GLU A 288 16.80 -11.45 14.11
C GLU A 288 15.79 -11.27 15.24
N GLU A 289 16.19 -10.63 16.34
CA GLU A 289 15.32 -10.38 17.48
C GLU A 289 14.17 -9.42 17.16
N ILE A 290 14.43 -8.34 16.43
CA ILE A 290 13.37 -7.43 15.90
C ILE A 290 12.39 -8.23 15.02
N GLY A 291 12.91 -9.05 14.12
CA GLY A 291 12.11 -9.89 13.23
C GLY A 291 11.22 -10.88 13.98
N ARG A 292 11.78 -11.52 15.01
CA ARG A 292 11.09 -12.50 15.87
C ARG A 292 9.98 -11.84 16.69
N ARG A 293 10.29 -10.74 17.42
CA ARG A 293 9.32 -9.99 18.23
C ARG A 293 8.22 -9.39 17.37
N GLY A 294 8.62 -8.77 16.26
CA GLY A 294 7.69 -8.13 15.31
C GLY A 294 6.88 -9.10 14.48
N LYS A 295 7.15 -10.42 14.54
CA LYS A 295 6.54 -11.44 13.69
C LYS A 295 6.62 -11.03 12.21
N GLU A 296 7.83 -10.62 11.78
CA GLU A 296 8.04 -10.00 10.47
C GLU A 296 8.08 -11.05 9.36
N PHE A 297 6.87 -11.52 8.98
CA PHE A 297 6.61 -12.43 7.86
C PHE A 297 5.50 -11.86 6.98
N GLY A 298 5.62 -12.05 5.67
CA GLY A 298 4.61 -11.59 4.71
C GLY A 298 3.29 -12.35 4.89
N VAL A 299 2.18 -11.63 5.06
CA VAL A 299 0.84 -12.21 5.30
C VAL A 299 0.40 -13.16 4.17
N ASN A 300 0.71 -12.79 2.91
CA ASN A 300 0.30 -13.56 1.73
C ASN A 300 1.38 -14.55 1.25
N THR A 301 2.65 -14.25 1.46
CA THR A 301 3.76 -15.01 0.88
C THR A 301 4.52 -15.85 1.90
N GLY A 302 4.33 -15.60 3.20
CA GLY A 302 5.12 -16.21 4.28
C GLY A 302 6.62 -15.83 4.26
N ARG A 303 7.05 -14.98 3.33
CA ARG A 303 8.47 -14.58 3.23
C ARG A 303 8.88 -13.79 4.47
N LYS A 304 10.06 -14.11 5.01
CA LYS A 304 10.69 -13.34 6.08
C LYS A 304 11.00 -11.94 5.57
N ARG A 305 10.68 -10.92 6.37
CA ARG A 305 11.06 -9.54 6.11
C ARG A 305 12.47 -9.29 6.63
N ARG A 306 13.26 -8.58 5.86
CA ARG A 306 14.53 -7.99 6.29
C ARG A 306 14.21 -6.89 7.31
N CYS A 307 14.98 -6.81 8.39
CA CYS A 307 14.77 -5.84 9.47
C CYS A 307 15.97 -4.91 9.60
N GLY A 308 15.75 -3.69 10.03
CA GLY A 308 16.78 -2.70 10.26
C GLY A 308 16.33 -1.61 11.22
N TRP A 309 17.25 -0.77 11.67
CA TRP A 309 16.94 0.38 12.49
C TRP A 309 16.08 1.42 11.77
N PHE A 310 15.43 2.27 12.52
CA PHE A 310 14.63 3.37 11.96
C PHE A 310 15.51 4.29 11.11
N ASP A 311 15.06 4.57 9.90
CA ASP A 311 15.76 5.41 8.93
C ASP A 311 15.05 6.76 8.80
N ALA A 312 15.54 7.75 9.56
CA ALA A 312 14.95 9.08 9.56
C ALA A 312 15.19 9.83 8.24
N VAL A 313 16.26 9.48 7.49
CA VAL A 313 16.54 10.10 6.18
C VAL A 313 15.46 9.72 5.18
N LEU A 314 15.14 8.42 5.09
CA LEU A 314 14.11 7.91 4.18
C LEU A 314 12.72 8.40 4.56
N VAL A 315 12.37 8.38 5.86
CA VAL A 315 11.05 8.85 6.30
C VAL A 315 10.90 10.35 6.06
N ARG A 316 11.94 11.16 6.34
CA ARG A 316 11.96 12.60 6.03
C ARG A 316 11.79 12.86 4.52
N GLN A 317 12.44 12.07 3.66
CA GLN A 317 12.25 12.14 2.21
C GLN A 317 10.79 11.84 1.83
N THR A 318 10.21 10.81 2.42
CA THR A 318 8.80 10.44 2.19
C THR A 318 7.83 11.50 2.71
N VAL A 319 8.09 12.09 3.87
CA VAL A 319 7.30 13.23 4.39
C VAL A 319 7.21 14.34 3.36
N ARG A 320 8.33 14.69 2.73
CA ARG A 320 8.40 15.74 1.72
C ARG A 320 7.73 15.36 0.40
N THR A 321 7.99 14.14 -0.11
CA THR A 321 7.47 13.69 -1.42
C THR A 321 5.97 13.38 -1.39
N CYS A 322 5.44 12.95 -0.26
CA CYS A 322 4.02 12.67 -0.08
C CYS A 322 3.25 13.86 0.50
N GLY A 323 3.91 14.92 1.01
CA GLY A 323 3.26 16.02 1.71
C GLY A 323 2.58 15.53 3.00
N ILE A 324 3.26 14.70 3.79
CA ILE A 324 2.71 14.13 5.03
C ILE A 324 2.59 15.24 6.09
N HIS A 325 1.40 15.36 6.69
CA HIS A 325 1.08 16.32 7.74
C HIS A 325 1.31 15.76 9.14
N GLY A 326 1.19 14.45 9.29
CA GLY A 326 1.45 13.73 10.54
C GLY A 326 1.74 12.27 10.30
N LEU A 327 2.44 11.64 11.24
CA LEU A 327 2.81 10.23 11.19
C LEU A 327 2.01 9.40 12.19
N ALA A 328 1.69 8.17 11.81
CA ALA A 328 1.29 7.14 12.74
C ALA A 328 2.49 6.19 12.94
N LEU A 329 3.09 6.23 14.12
CA LEU A 329 4.20 5.37 14.49
C LEU A 329 3.66 4.07 15.07
N THR A 330 4.04 2.95 14.47
CA THR A 330 3.54 1.62 14.83
C THR A 330 4.64 0.75 15.41
N LYS A 331 4.25 -0.29 16.16
CA LYS A 331 5.15 -1.32 16.68
C LYS A 331 6.26 -0.77 17.60
N LEU A 332 5.94 0.22 18.42
CA LEU A 332 6.86 0.74 19.41
C LEU A 332 7.27 -0.34 20.42
N ASP A 333 6.33 -1.20 20.80
CA ASP A 333 6.46 -2.33 21.71
C ASP A 333 7.56 -3.33 21.31
N ILE A 334 7.92 -3.40 20.04
CA ILE A 334 8.97 -4.31 19.55
C ILE A 334 10.37 -3.87 20.04
N LEU A 335 10.54 -2.59 20.34
CA LEU A 335 11.77 -2.03 20.85
C LEU A 335 11.92 -2.09 22.38
N ASP A 336 10.91 -2.58 23.11
CA ASP A 336 10.96 -2.75 24.55
C ASP A 336 12.15 -3.63 24.98
N GLY A 337 12.86 -3.24 26.02
CA GLY A 337 13.94 -4.02 26.61
C GLY A 337 15.31 -3.93 25.90
N PHE A 338 15.45 -3.19 24.80
CA PHE A 338 16.77 -2.86 24.26
C PHE A 338 17.50 -1.87 25.19
N ASP A 339 18.82 -2.02 25.34
CA ASP A 339 19.66 -1.08 26.10
C ASP A 339 19.90 0.22 25.32
N SER A 340 20.10 0.08 24.03
CA SER A 340 20.29 1.19 23.09
C SER A 340 19.57 0.92 21.77
N ILE A 341 19.15 1.99 21.12
CA ILE A 341 18.45 1.99 19.84
C ILE A 341 19.19 2.93 18.91
N GLU A 342 19.54 2.45 17.72
CA GLU A 342 20.18 3.29 16.72
C GLU A 342 19.12 3.89 15.78
N VAL A 343 19.28 5.16 15.46
CA VAL A 343 18.46 5.87 14.46
C VAL A 343 19.38 6.42 13.38
N CYS A 344 19.10 6.09 12.12
CA CYS A 344 19.85 6.65 11.00
C CYS A 344 19.45 8.10 10.78
N VAL A 345 20.41 9.02 10.93
CA VAL A 345 20.22 10.47 10.87
C VAL A 345 20.77 11.11 9.58
N GLY A 346 21.68 10.41 8.90
CA GLY A 346 22.37 10.84 7.68
C GLY A 346 22.94 9.66 6.90
N TYR A 347 23.49 9.94 5.74
CA TYR A 347 24.21 8.95 4.93
C TYR A 347 25.59 9.47 4.52
N MET A 348 26.53 8.55 4.36
CA MET A 348 27.80 8.76 3.68
C MET A 348 27.78 8.08 2.32
N LEU A 349 28.11 8.79 1.26
CA LEU A 349 28.30 8.25 -0.08
C LEU A 349 29.65 8.69 -0.63
N ASP A 350 30.53 7.73 -0.90
CA ASP A 350 31.88 7.97 -1.45
C ASP A 350 32.66 9.04 -0.64
N GLY A 351 32.55 8.99 0.70
CA GLY A 351 33.21 9.91 1.63
C GLY A 351 32.56 11.28 1.82
N LYS A 352 31.37 11.51 1.23
CA LYS A 352 30.59 12.73 1.38
C LYS A 352 29.30 12.47 2.12
N GLU A 353 28.94 13.33 3.04
CA GLU A 353 27.64 13.31 3.70
C GLU A 353 26.53 13.75 2.76
N ILE A 354 25.42 12.99 2.75
CA ILE A 354 24.21 13.31 1.98
C ILE A 354 22.97 13.14 2.88
N ASP A 355 21.92 13.90 2.59
CA ASP A 355 20.67 13.98 3.37
C ASP A 355 19.48 13.29 2.70
N HIS A 356 19.70 12.51 1.67
CA HIS A 356 18.69 11.79 0.90
C HIS A 356 19.26 10.50 0.31
N LEU A 357 18.40 9.55 -0.05
CA LEU A 357 18.79 8.37 -0.81
C LEU A 357 18.90 8.74 -2.29
N PRO A 358 20.07 8.51 -2.94
CA PRO A 358 20.24 8.81 -4.36
C PRO A 358 19.34 7.92 -5.24
N ALA A 359 18.94 8.40 -6.42
CA ALA A 359 18.03 7.67 -7.31
C ALA A 359 18.69 6.47 -8.03
N GLY A 360 20.00 6.48 -8.21
CA GLY A 360 20.72 5.44 -8.96
C GLY A 360 21.01 4.19 -8.12
N GLU A 361 20.67 2.99 -8.60
CA GLU A 361 20.88 1.70 -7.92
C GLU A 361 22.34 1.53 -7.44
N GLY A 362 23.33 1.82 -8.31
CA GLY A 362 24.74 1.72 -7.96
C GLY A 362 25.19 2.71 -6.87
N ALA A 363 24.56 3.87 -6.75
CA ALA A 363 24.80 4.80 -5.67
C ALA A 363 24.09 4.34 -4.38
N GLN A 364 22.86 3.88 -4.50
CA GLN A 364 22.09 3.34 -3.37
C GLN A 364 22.80 2.17 -2.67
N SER A 365 23.47 1.30 -3.43
CA SER A 365 24.21 0.16 -2.87
C SER A 365 25.48 0.54 -2.12
N ARG A 366 26.01 1.77 -2.31
CA ARG A 366 27.23 2.27 -1.63
C ARG A 366 26.92 3.21 -0.47
N VAL A 367 25.66 3.53 -0.25
CA VAL A 367 25.25 4.38 0.88
C VAL A 367 25.57 3.67 2.21
N VAL A 368 26.24 4.39 3.11
CA VAL A 368 26.54 3.94 4.47
C VAL A 368 25.75 4.80 5.44
N PRO A 369 24.91 4.20 6.32
CA PRO A 369 24.12 4.97 7.28
C PRO A 369 25.01 5.57 8.39
N VAL A 370 24.65 6.79 8.82
CA VAL A 370 25.19 7.46 9.98
C VAL A 370 24.17 7.38 11.09
N TYR A 371 24.54 6.84 12.23
CA TYR A 371 23.63 6.58 13.34
C TYR A 371 23.81 7.57 14.50
N GLU A 372 22.71 7.85 15.16
CA GLU A 372 22.63 8.43 16.49
C GLU A 372 22.13 7.35 17.44
N THR A 373 22.83 7.15 18.56
CA THR A 373 22.46 6.19 19.61
C THR A 373 21.51 6.87 20.59
N ILE A 374 20.34 6.27 20.80
CA ILE A 374 19.34 6.68 21.79
C ILE A 374 19.30 5.63 22.89
N GLU A 375 19.24 6.06 24.15
CA GLU A 375 19.02 5.17 25.28
C GLU A 375 17.68 4.45 25.14
N GLY A 376 17.69 3.12 25.30
CA GLY A 376 16.48 2.31 25.29
C GLY A 376 15.69 2.38 26.58
N TRP A 377 14.66 1.56 26.70
CA TRP A 377 13.80 1.47 27.90
C TRP A 377 13.55 0.02 28.27
N LYS A 378 13.29 -0.23 29.55
CA LYS A 378 13.07 -1.57 30.12
C LYS A 378 11.61 -1.87 30.40
N GLU A 379 10.84 -0.85 30.74
CA GLU A 379 9.41 -0.95 31.01
C GLU A 379 8.64 -1.20 29.71
N PRO A 380 7.61 -2.08 29.73
CA PRO A 380 6.85 -2.38 28.54
C PRO A 380 6.03 -1.18 28.06
N THR A 381 6.05 -0.92 26.78
CA THR A 381 5.14 0.03 26.11
C THR A 381 3.89 -0.67 25.59
N ALA A 382 3.90 -2.00 25.52
CA ALA A 382 2.79 -2.81 25.03
C ALA A 382 1.49 -2.52 25.82
N ASN A 383 0.37 -2.37 25.07
CA ASN A 383 -0.97 -2.09 25.59
C ASN A 383 -1.13 -0.72 26.26
N THR A 384 -0.16 0.18 26.19
CA THR A 384 -0.28 1.55 26.70
C THR A 384 -1.26 2.35 25.82
N ARG A 385 -2.22 3.03 26.46
CA ARG A 385 -3.29 3.81 25.80
C ARG A 385 -3.24 5.31 26.10
N SER A 386 -2.33 5.73 26.95
CA SER A 386 -2.13 7.12 27.33
C SER A 386 -0.67 7.50 27.16
N TRP A 387 -0.44 8.72 26.68
CA TRP A 387 0.91 9.27 26.55
C TRP A 387 1.65 9.36 27.90
N ALA A 388 0.89 9.65 28.97
CA ALA A 388 1.44 9.79 30.32
C ALA A 388 1.97 8.45 30.92
N ASP A 389 1.49 7.33 30.40
CA ASP A 389 1.85 6.01 30.89
C ASP A 389 3.07 5.39 30.15
N LEU A 390 3.58 6.11 29.14
CA LEU A 390 4.77 5.67 28.43
C LEU A 390 6.04 5.88 29.24
N PRO A 391 7.03 4.98 29.15
CA PRO A 391 8.36 5.19 29.72
C PRO A 391 9.01 6.47 29.20
N ALA A 392 9.69 7.20 30.06
CA ALA A 392 10.31 8.49 29.70
C ALA A 392 11.28 8.37 28.50
N GLN A 393 12.03 7.28 28.40
CA GLN A 393 12.94 7.05 27.29
C GLN A 393 12.19 6.72 25.98
N ALA A 394 11.06 6.00 26.05
CA ALA A 394 10.20 5.79 24.89
C ALA A 394 9.62 7.12 24.36
N ILE A 395 9.20 8.02 25.27
CA ILE A 395 8.77 9.38 24.90
C ILE A 395 9.92 10.15 24.22
N LYS A 396 11.14 10.10 24.77
CA LYS A 396 12.31 10.75 24.15
C LYS A 396 12.59 10.20 22.76
N TYR A 397 12.51 8.88 22.57
CA TYR A 397 12.67 8.25 21.28
C TYR A 397 11.63 8.81 20.27
N VAL A 398 10.35 8.80 20.62
CA VAL A 398 9.28 9.30 19.74
C VAL A 398 9.47 10.77 19.39
N ARG A 399 9.82 11.61 20.38
CA ARG A 399 10.11 13.03 20.15
C ARG A 399 11.34 13.25 19.27
N ARG A 400 12.39 12.42 19.46
CA ARG A 400 13.56 12.49 18.60
C ARG A 400 13.25 12.11 17.16
N VAL A 401 12.39 11.10 16.94
CA VAL A 401 11.90 10.75 15.60
C VAL A 401 11.15 11.93 14.97
N GLU A 402 10.25 12.61 15.69
CA GLU A 402 9.55 13.82 15.19
C GLU A 402 10.53 14.91 14.73
N GLU A 403 11.55 15.20 15.55
CA GLU A 403 12.56 16.22 15.24
C GLU A 403 13.36 15.85 13.98
N LEU A 404 13.83 14.59 13.90
CA LEU A 404 14.66 14.11 12.79
C LEU A 404 13.91 14.08 11.46
N VAL A 405 12.64 13.71 11.46
CA VAL A 405 11.83 13.64 10.24
C VAL A 405 11.13 14.96 9.90
N GLY A 406 11.03 15.89 10.85
CA GLY A 406 10.37 17.18 10.70
C GLY A 406 8.84 17.06 10.53
N CYS A 407 8.22 16.06 11.19
CA CYS A 407 6.79 15.78 11.09
C CYS A 407 6.26 15.26 12.43
N PRO A 408 5.12 15.76 12.94
CA PRO A 408 4.57 15.32 14.22
C PRO A 408 4.04 13.89 14.17
N ILE A 409 4.09 13.18 15.30
CA ILE A 409 3.39 11.91 15.48
C ILE A 409 1.93 12.20 15.86
N ALA A 410 1.01 11.94 14.93
CA ALA A 410 -0.42 12.10 15.13
C ALA A 410 -1.06 10.91 15.87
N LEU A 411 -0.53 9.70 15.64
CA LEU A 411 -0.98 8.48 16.30
C LEU A 411 0.24 7.61 16.70
N LEU A 412 0.12 6.95 17.84
CA LEU A 412 1.13 6.01 18.33
C LEU A 412 0.47 4.66 18.62
N SER A 413 0.91 3.60 17.96
CA SER A 413 0.41 2.23 18.17
C SER A 413 1.39 1.43 19.02
N THR A 414 0.92 0.93 20.14
CA THR A 414 1.71 0.25 21.19
C THR A 414 1.50 -1.27 21.22
N SER A 415 0.57 -1.82 20.42
CA SER A 415 0.36 -3.25 20.25
C SER A 415 -0.41 -3.55 18.94
N PRO A 416 -0.60 -4.83 18.56
CA PRO A 416 -1.43 -5.19 17.41
C PRO A 416 -2.91 -4.86 17.58
N GLU A 417 -3.41 -4.79 18.81
CA GLU A 417 -4.83 -4.55 19.12
C GLU A 417 -5.23 -3.11 18.75
N ARG A 418 -6.43 -2.97 18.22
CA ARG A 418 -6.96 -1.70 17.75
C ARG A 418 -6.99 -0.62 18.82
N GLU A 419 -7.47 -0.98 20.01
CA GLU A 419 -7.65 -0.08 21.15
C GLU A 419 -6.33 0.45 21.72
N ASP A 420 -5.21 -0.23 21.42
CA ASP A 420 -3.88 0.15 21.89
C ASP A 420 -3.24 1.16 20.92
N THR A 421 -3.96 2.26 20.72
CA THR A 421 -3.57 3.39 19.88
C THR A 421 -3.75 4.69 20.65
N ILE A 422 -2.66 5.44 20.85
CA ILE A 422 -2.69 6.76 21.47
C ILE A 422 -2.93 7.77 20.37
N LEU A 423 -4.05 8.51 20.48
CA LEU A 423 -4.39 9.61 19.58
C LEU A 423 -3.75 10.89 20.11
N VAL A 424 -2.86 11.51 19.33
CA VAL A 424 -2.25 12.80 19.64
C VAL A 424 -2.95 13.93 18.87
N GLN A 425 -3.25 13.69 17.59
CA GLN A 425 -3.97 14.60 16.71
C GLN A 425 -4.95 13.83 15.83
N ASN A 426 -6.20 14.28 15.76
CA ASN A 426 -7.19 13.66 14.90
C ASN A 426 -7.02 14.15 13.45
N PRO A 427 -6.67 13.25 12.48
CA PRO A 427 -6.49 13.64 11.07
C PRO A 427 -7.74 14.23 10.40
N PHE A 428 -8.96 13.92 10.87
CA PHE A 428 -10.20 14.46 10.33
C PHE A 428 -10.58 15.84 10.88
N GLU A 429 -9.89 16.31 11.91
CA GLU A 429 -10.14 17.60 12.59
C GLU A 429 -9.02 18.63 12.37
N ALA A 430 -7.95 18.21 11.67
CA ALA A 430 -6.77 19.02 11.41
C ALA A 430 -6.93 19.97 10.21
#